data_b94fa34b4307e5af96d55bdcac7a02e1
#
_entry.id   b94fa34b4307e5af96d55bdcac7a02e1
#
_cell.length_a   1.000
_cell.length_b   1.000
_cell.length_c   1.000
_cell.angle_alpha   90.00
_cell.angle_beta   90.00
_cell.angle_gamma   90.00
#
_symmetry.space_group_name_H-M   'P 1'
#
loop_
_entity.id
_entity.type
_entity.pdbx_description
1 polymer ?
#
loop_
_entity_poly.entity_id
_entity_poly.type
_entity_poly.pdbx_seq_one_letter_code
_entity_poly.pdbx_strand_id
1 'polypeptide(L)'
;SPDNISTAGDLVGTKIAQVAIGSCTNSSYQDLMLVSRVLRGRTVHSGVELAIAPGSRQVLSMLAENGALADLVRAGARILESGCGPCIGLGFSPAEGEVSLRTFNRNFAGRSGTKGDMVYLVSPETAVMSALAGEVIDPRRAAEMLSIDPPRIAAPDSFAIDDGMIEPPAPAEDAERIEVFRGSTIVKPPAGEVLPETLSGEVAIQVSDKITTDHIMPAGGLLDRKSTRLNSSHYS
;
A
#
# COMPACT_ATOMS: atom_id res chain seq x y z
N SER A 1 -7.79 12.10 -5.73
CA SER A 1 -8.44 12.08 -7.06
C SER A 1 -7.39 12.37 -8.13
N PRO A 2 -7.42 11.69 -9.29
CA PRO A 2 -6.50 11.98 -10.40
C PRO A 2 -6.59 13.42 -10.91
N ASP A 3 -7.71 14.09 -10.63
CA ASP A 3 -7.98 15.47 -11.05
C ASP A 3 -7.49 16.51 -10.03
N ASN A 4 -7.01 16.07 -8.87
CA ASN A 4 -6.49 16.93 -7.80
C ASN A 4 -5.00 16.66 -7.62
N ILE A 5 -4.19 17.26 -8.51
CA ILE A 5 -2.75 17.11 -8.53
C ILE A 5 -2.06 18.43 -8.19
N SER A 6 -0.92 18.33 -7.52
CA SER A 6 -0.02 19.46 -7.24
C SER A 6 1.42 18.99 -7.47
N THR A 7 2.32 19.91 -7.79
CA THR A 7 3.73 19.55 -7.82
C THR A 7 4.30 19.51 -6.40
N ALA A 8 5.33 18.71 -6.17
CA ALA A 8 6.03 18.69 -4.88
C ALA A 8 6.55 20.10 -4.52
N GLY A 9 6.97 20.88 -5.54
CA GLY A 9 7.43 22.25 -5.37
C GLY A 9 6.37 23.20 -4.81
N ASP A 10 5.11 23.03 -5.22
CA ASP A 10 3.99 23.87 -4.74
C ASP A 10 3.63 23.58 -3.27
N LEU A 11 4.00 22.40 -2.77
CA LEU A 11 3.68 21.93 -1.43
C LEU A 11 4.86 22.05 -0.45
N VAL A 12 6.05 22.45 -0.91
CA VAL A 12 7.24 22.60 -0.04
C VAL A 12 6.91 23.45 1.18
N GLY A 13 7.35 22.97 2.36
CA GLY A 13 7.09 23.62 3.66
C GLY A 13 5.76 23.21 4.31
N THR A 14 4.88 22.47 3.62
CA THR A 14 3.68 21.92 4.24
C THR A 14 4.08 20.93 5.32
N LYS A 15 3.71 21.19 6.58
CA LYS A 15 4.01 20.28 7.70
C LYS A 15 3.27 18.97 7.54
N ILE A 16 3.95 17.88 7.89
CA ILE A 16 3.41 16.53 7.81
C ILE A 16 3.49 15.85 9.17
N ALA A 17 2.52 15.00 9.47
CA ALA A 17 2.50 14.20 10.70
C ALA A 17 2.81 12.72 10.42
N GLN A 18 2.56 12.24 9.20
CA GLN A 18 2.65 10.82 8.92
C GLN A 18 3.20 10.54 7.51
N VAL A 19 4.04 9.52 7.40
CA VAL A 19 4.56 9.01 6.13
C VAL A 19 4.39 7.49 6.09
N ALA A 20 3.75 6.98 5.03
CA ALA A 20 3.62 5.54 4.78
C ALA A 20 4.25 5.17 3.45
N ILE A 21 5.33 4.40 3.48
CA ILE A 21 6.04 3.94 2.28
C ILE A 21 5.76 2.46 2.09
N GLY A 22 5.32 2.07 0.88
CA GLY A 22 5.16 0.66 0.62
C GLY A 22 3.97 0.28 -0.24
N SER A 23 3.35 -0.80 0.18
CA SER A 23 2.29 -1.55 -0.48
C SER A 23 2.74 -2.25 -1.77
N CYS A 24 1.81 -2.65 -2.64
CA CYS A 24 2.11 -3.37 -3.88
C CYS A 24 2.78 -2.54 -4.98
N THR A 25 2.84 -1.20 -4.82
CA THR A 25 3.24 -0.30 -5.92
C THR A 25 4.66 0.22 -5.76
N ASN A 26 5.00 0.81 -4.61
CA ASN A 26 6.27 1.50 -4.38
C ASN A 26 7.00 0.94 -3.16
N SER A 27 7.27 -0.35 -3.17
CA SER A 27 8.02 -1.06 -2.13
C SER A 27 8.80 -2.25 -2.69
N SER A 28 9.27 -2.09 -3.92
CA SER A 28 10.25 -3.00 -4.49
C SER A 28 11.54 -3.00 -3.67
N TYR A 29 12.41 -3.96 -3.92
CA TYR A 29 13.74 -3.96 -3.32
C TYR A 29 14.49 -2.64 -3.57
N GLN A 30 14.42 -2.10 -4.80
CA GLN A 30 15.07 -0.84 -5.15
C GLN A 30 14.49 0.35 -4.39
N ASP A 31 13.15 0.45 -4.30
CA ASP A 31 12.48 1.53 -3.57
C ASP A 31 12.90 1.54 -2.10
N LEU A 32 12.85 0.38 -1.45
CA LEU A 32 13.18 0.28 -0.02
C LEU A 32 14.68 0.38 0.26
N MET A 33 15.55 -0.02 -0.67
CA MET A 33 16.98 0.26 -0.58
C MET A 33 17.29 1.75 -0.72
N LEU A 34 16.58 2.48 -1.60
CA LEU A 34 16.68 3.94 -1.68
C LEU A 34 16.29 4.57 -0.33
N VAL A 35 15.14 4.19 0.21
CA VAL A 35 14.67 4.67 1.51
C VAL A 35 15.69 4.40 2.62
N SER A 36 16.19 3.16 2.70
CA SER A 36 17.20 2.77 3.68
C SER A 36 18.50 3.60 3.54
N ARG A 37 18.98 3.79 2.32
CA ARG A 37 20.20 4.57 2.06
C ARG A 37 20.06 6.04 2.46
N VAL A 38 18.90 6.63 2.18
CA VAL A 38 18.59 7.99 2.61
C VAL A 38 18.52 8.10 4.12
N LEU A 39 17.94 7.11 4.81
CA LEU A 39 17.78 7.11 6.27
C LEU A 39 19.04 6.68 7.03
N ARG A 40 20.00 6.05 6.39
CA ARG A 40 21.22 5.52 7.04
C ARG A 40 21.94 6.62 7.82
N GLY A 41 22.12 6.38 9.14
CA GLY A 41 22.76 7.34 10.05
C GLY A 41 21.96 8.60 10.35
N ARG A 42 20.67 8.63 9.98
CA ARG A 42 19.74 9.73 10.23
C ARG A 42 18.53 9.24 11.03
N THR A 43 17.80 10.19 11.59
CA THR A 43 16.56 9.90 12.34
C THR A 43 15.41 10.68 11.69
N VAL A 44 14.27 10.05 11.57
CA VAL A 44 13.02 10.67 11.14
C VAL A 44 12.69 11.85 12.07
N HIS A 45 12.14 12.93 11.51
CA HIS A 45 11.74 14.10 12.28
C HIS A 45 10.80 13.70 13.43
N SER A 46 11.01 14.26 14.62
CA SER A 46 10.29 13.84 15.85
C SER A 46 8.79 14.05 15.80
N GLY A 47 8.30 14.92 14.92
CA GLY A 47 6.87 15.14 14.69
C GLY A 47 6.27 14.25 13.60
N VAL A 48 7.01 13.27 13.07
CA VAL A 48 6.54 12.42 11.96
C VAL A 48 6.56 10.95 12.35
N GLU A 49 5.45 10.28 12.17
CA GLU A 49 5.38 8.82 12.20
C GLU A 49 5.71 8.25 10.81
N LEU A 50 6.77 7.45 10.73
CA LEU A 50 7.13 6.72 9.50
C LEU A 50 6.77 5.25 9.63
N ALA A 51 5.99 4.73 8.67
CA ALA A 51 5.76 3.29 8.52
C ALA A 51 6.20 2.79 7.15
N ILE A 52 6.71 1.57 7.11
CA ILE A 52 7.17 0.89 5.89
C ILE A 52 6.47 -0.45 5.78
N ALA A 53 5.73 -0.66 4.68
CA ALA A 53 5.11 -1.92 4.34
C ALA A 53 5.84 -2.55 3.14
N PRO A 54 6.75 -3.53 3.35
CA PRO A 54 7.48 -4.17 2.27
C PRO A 54 6.54 -4.85 1.26
N GLY A 55 6.89 -4.84 -0.02
CA GLY A 55 6.05 -5.39 -1.09
C GLY A 55 5.89 -6.91 -1.04
N SER A 56 6.81 -7.61 -0.38
CA SER A 56 6.76 -9.07 -0.19
C SER A 56 7.68 -9.53 0.93
N ARG A 57 7.47 -10.78 1.39
CA ARG A 57 8.41 -11.45 2.31
C ARG A 57 9.81 -11.54 1.72
N GLN A 58 9.93 -11.79 0.42
CA GLN A 58 11.21 -11.83 -0.28
C GLN A 58 11.97 -10.52 -0.14
N VAL A 59 11.31 -9.38 -0.40
CA VAL A 59 11.91 -8.06 -0.22
C VAL A 59 12.35 -7.86 1.23
N LEU A 60 11.50 -8.19 2.19
CA LEU A 60 11.82 -8.05 3.61
C LEU A 60 13.02 -8.90 4.01
N SER A 61 13.11 -10.16 3.54
CA SER A 61 14.27 -11.05 3.78
C SER A 61 15.56 -10.43 3.23
N MET A 62 15.54 -9.97 1.98
CA MET A 62 16.71 -9.35 1.35
C MET A 62 17.19 -8.09 2.08
N LEU A 63 16.24 -7.26 2.58
CA LEU A 63 16.58 -6.09 3.42
C LEU A 63 17.14 -6.48 4.78
N ALA A 64 16.69 -7.60 5.35
CA ALA A 64 17.25 -8.13 6.60
C ALA A 64 18.69 -8.65 6.41
N GLU A 65 18.90 -9.42 5.34
CA GLU A 65 20.21 -10.02 5.04
C GLU A 65 21.29 -8.98 4.76
N ASN A 66 20.97 -7.88 4.08
CA ASN A 66 21.94 -6.84 3.73
C ASN A 66 22.05 -5.70 4.77
N GLY A 67 21.30 -5.79 5.87
CA GLY A 67 21.31 -4.82 6.97
C GLY A 67 20.46 -3.57 6.73
N ALA A 68 19.81 -3.41 5.58
CA ALA A 68 18.97 -2.26 5.29
C ALA A 68 17.78 -2.16 6.25
N LEU A 69 17.18 -3.30 6.63
CA LEU A 69 16.11 -3.33 7.63
C LEU A 69 16.56 -2.71 8.97
N ALA A 70 17.77 -2.97 9.40
CA ALA A 70 18.30 -2.38 10.64
C ALA A 70 18.47 -0.86 10.52
N ASP A 71 18.87 -0.35 9.35
CA ASP A 71 18.97 1.09 9.10
C ASP A 71 17.58 1.76 9.17
N LEU A 72 16.55 1.14 8.59
CA LEU A 72 15.17 1.62 8.64
C LEU A 72 14.65 1.70 10.09
N VAL A 73 14.85 0.63 10.87
CA VAL A 73 14.40 0.58 12.28
C VAL A 73 15.15 1.59 13.14
N ARG A 74 16.47 1.73 12.96
CA ARG A 74 17.27 2.73 13.70
C ARG A 74 16.86 4.16 13.39
N ALA A 75 16.42 4.43 12.18
CA ALA A 75 15.91 5.74 11.79
C ALA A 75 14.55 6.09 12.43
N GLY A 76 13.85 5.12 13.05
CA GLY A 76 12.56 5.30 13.68
C GLY A 76 11.38 4.79 12.87
N ALA A 77 11.60 4.03 11.79
CA ALA A 77 10.52 3.47 11.00
C ALA A 77 9.85 2.28 11.72
N ARG A 78 8.53 2.23 11.67
CA ARG A 78 7.72 1.04 11.99
C ARG A 78 7.68 0.13 10.76
N ILE A 79 8.00 -1.14 10.93
CA ILE A 79 7.87 -2.12 9.87
C ILE A 79 6.51 -2.79 10.00
N LEU A 80 5.71 -2.68 8.93
CA LEU A 80 4.39 -3.27 8.84
C LEU A 80 4.44 -4.58 8.04
N GLU A 81 3.37 -5.34 8.10
CA GLU A 81 3.23 -6.57 7.30
C GLU A 81 3.22 -6.26 5.80
N SER A 82 3.71 -7.22 5.01
CA SER A 82 3.62 -7.19 3.55
C SER A 82 2.18 -7.44 3.12
N GLY A 83 1.38 -6.38 3.04
CA GLY A 83 -0.04 -6.49 2.75
C GLY A 83 -0.71 -5.14 2.43
N CYS A 84 -2.01 -5.20 2.15
CA CYS A 84 -2.80 -4.03 1.75
C CYS A 84 -3.41 -3.24 2.93
N GLY A 85 -3.20 -3.68 4.17
CA GLY A 85 -3.79 -3.06 5.37
C GLY A 85 -3.61 -1.54 5.44
N PRO A 86 -2.38 -1.01 5.40
CA PRO A 86 -2.13 0.44 5.50
C PRO A 86 -2.74 1.24 4.35
N CYS A 87 -2.93 0.63 3.18
CA CYS A 87 -3.53 1.29 2.01
C CYS A 87 -5.00 1.68 2.23
N ILE A 88 -5.66 1.03 3.16
CA ILE A 88 -7.05 1.31 3.57
C ILE A 88 -7.12 1.79 5.03
N GLY A 89 -6.00 2.18 5.60
CA GLY A 89 -5.92 2.70 6.96
C GLY A 89 -5.83 1.67 8.07
N LEU A 90 -5.80 0.37 7.77
CA LEU A 90 -5.65 -0.66 8.80
C LEU A 90 -4.23 -0.64 9.39
N GLY A 91 -4.17 -0.43 10.69
CA GLY A 91 -2.90 -0.39 11.45
C GLY A 91 -2.08 0.90 11.30
N PHE A 92 -2.45 1.79 10.37
CA PHE A 92 -1.75 3.06 10.15
C PHE A 92 -2.64 4.11 9.47
N SER A 93 -3.66 4.57 10.18
CA SER A 93 -4.54 5.67 9.75
C SER A 93 -3.95 7.03 10.16
N PRO A 94 -4.10 8.06 9.33
CA PRO A 94 -3.80 9.43 9.75
C PRO A 94 -4.86 9.94 10.72
N ALA A 95 -4.50 10.90 11.58
CA ALA A 95 -5.49 11.60 12.37
C ALA A 95 -6.28 12.63 11.53
N GLU A 96 -7.42 13.04 12.02
CA GLU A 96 -8.26 14.04 11.34
C GLU A 96 -7.52 15.39 11.24
N GLY A 97 -7.51 15.96 10.05
CA GLY A 97 -6.83 17.23 9.76
C GLY A 97 -5.31 17.15 9.63
N GLU A 98 -4.70 15.99 9.83
CA GLU A 98 -3.26 15.80 9.66
C GLU A 98 -2.88 15.45 8.22
N VAL A 99 -1.71 15.92 7.81
CA VAL A 99 -1.14 15.63 6.50
C VAL A 99 -0.37 14.32 6.56
N SER A 100 -0.76 13.36 5.70
CA SER A 100 -0.09 12.08 5.51
C SER A 100 0.42 11.93 4.09
N LEU A 101 1.71 11.64 3.92
CA LEU A 101 2.29 11.29 2.62
C LEU A 101 2.32 9.78 2.45
N ARG A 102 1.86 9.30 1.30
CA ARG A 102 1.78 7.87 1.03
C ARG A 102 2.30 7.53 -0.36
N THR A 103 3.02 6.43 -0.47
CA THR A 103 3.52 5.95 -1.77
C THR A 103 2.57 4.92 -2.41
N PHE A 104 1.33 4.87 -1.96
CA PHE A 104 0.31 3.95 -2.42
C PHE A 104 -0.25 4.36 -3.79
N ASN A 105 -1.21 3.62 -4.32
CA ASN A 105 -1.70 3.82 -5.68
C ASN A 105 -3.12 4.39 -5.77
N ARG A 106 -3.79 4.62 -4.64
CA ARG A 106 -5.16 5.14 -4.60
C ARG A 106 -5.34 6.16 -3.50
N ASN A 107 -6.06 7.23 -3.83
CA ASN A 107 -6.43 8.25 -2.86
C ASN A 107 -7.82 8.82 -3.19
N PHE A 108 -8.66 8.89 -2.19
CA PHE A 108 -9.94 9.60 -2.15
C PHE A 108 -10.32 9.85 -0.68
N ALA A 109 -11.26 10.74 -0.43
CA ALA A 109 -11.63 11.10 0.93
C ALA A 109 -12.05 9.87 1.78
N GLY A 110 -11.36 9.66 2.90
CA GLY A 110 -11.58 8.54 3.80
C GLY A 110 -10.93 7.22 3.39
N ARG A 111 -10.19 7.19 2.27
CA ARG A 111 -9.49 5.97 1.82
C ARG A 111 -8.56 5.42 2.90
N SER A 112 -7.85 6.27 3.58
CA SER A 112 -6.87 5.89 4.60
C SER A 112 -7.46 5.70 5.99
N GLY A 113 -8.79 5.60 6.11
CA GLY A 113 -9.49 5.28 7.35
C GLY A 113 -10.13 6.48 8.05
N THR A 114 -9.71 7.70 7.75
CA THR A 114 -10.19 8.93 8.38
C THR A 114 -10.80 9.86 7.35
N LYS A 115 -12.03 10.34 7.56
CA LYS A 115 -12.76 11.16 6.56
C LYS A 115 -12.17 12.56 6.37
N GLY A 116 -11.60 13.13 7.41
CA GLY A 116 -11.01 14.47 7.41
C GLY A 116 -9.49 14.45 7.20
N ASP A 117 -8.93 13.36 6.70
CA ASP A 117 -7.50 13.24 6.42
C ASP A 117 -7.05 14.09 5.22
N MET A 118 -5.80 14.55 5.25
CA MET A 118 -5.15 15.25 4.16
C MET A 118 -4.04 14.36 3.58
N VAL A 119 -4.43 13.42 2.73
CA VAL A 119 -3.53 12.42 2.15
C VAL A 119 -3.03 12.86 0.78
N TYR A 120 -1.71 12.85 0.59
CA TYR A 120 -1.04 13.04 -0.69
C TYR A 120 -0.34 11.75 -1.13
N LEU A 121 -0.52 11.37 -2.40
CA LEU A 121 0.26 10.31 -3.02
C LEU A 121 1.54 10.90 -3.60
N VAL A 122 2.66 10.33 -3.19
CA VAL A 122 4.01 10.82 -3.54
C VAL A 122 4.95 9.67 -3.90
N SER A 123 6.10 9.98 -4.50
CA SER A 123 7.15 8.99 -4.73
C SER A 123 7.88 8.61 -3.43
N PRO A 124 8.57 7.45 -3.39
CA PRO A 124 9.42 7.07 -2.25
C PRO A 124 10.46 8.14 -1.87
N GLU A 125 11.04 8.82 -2.86
CA GLU A 125 12.01 9.90 -2.65
C GLU A 125 11.38 11.07 -1.93
N THR A 126 10.23 11.56 -2.41
CA THR A 126 9.51 12.65 -1.76
C THR A 126 9.11 12.25 -0.34
N ALA A 127 8.60 11.03 -0.17
CA ALA A 127 8.16 10.51 1.13
C ALA A 127 9.30 10.48 2.15
N VAL A 128 10.45 9.87 1.81
CA VAL A 128 11.55 9.69 2.76
C VAL A 128 12.25 11.01 3.08
N MET A 129 12.44 11.91 2.08
CA MET A 129 13.03 13.22 2.31
C MET A 129 12.14 14.08 3.21
N SER A 130 10.82 14.04 2.97
CA SER A 130 9.85 14.74 3.81
C SER A 130 9.79 14.17 5.22
N ALA A 131 9.93 12.86 5.39
CA ALA A 131 10.00 12.24 6.72
C ALA A 131 11.19 12.74 7.55
N LEU A 132 12.33 13.01 6.93
CA LEU A 132 13.48 13.60 7.60
C LEU A 132 13.27 15.08 7.95
N ALA A 133 12.62 15.84 7.09
CA ALA A 133 12.41 17.27 7.25
C ALA A 133 11.24 17.63 8.18
N GLY A 134 10.22 16.77 8.31
CA GLY A 134 8.97 17.09 8.99
C GLY A 134 7.99 17.93 8.15
N GLU A 135 8.32 18.12 6.88
CA GLU A 135 7.53 18.90 5.92
C GLU A 135 7.76 18.37 4.50
N VAL A 136 6.88 18.75 3.58
CA VAL A 136 7.02 18.33 2.18
C VAL A 136 8.30 18.92 1.59
N ILE A 137 9.12 18.04 1.01
CA ILE A 137 10.35 18.37 0.31
C ILE A 137 10.23 18.00 -1.18
N ASP A 138 10.70 18.88 -2.06
CA ASP A 138 10.93 18.50 -3.46
C ASP A 138 12.25 17.70 -3.54
N PRO A 139 12.22 16.40 -3.88
CA PRO A 139 13.41 15.56 -3.88
C PRO A 139 14.48 16.03 -4.88
N ARG A 140 14.11 16.79 -5.90
CA ARG A 140 15.06 17.40 -6.86
C ARG A 140 15.94 18.48 -6.21
N ARG A 141 15.49 19.02 -5.09
CA ARG A 141 16.20 20.03 -4.29
C ARG A 141 16.75 19.47 -2.98
N ALA A 142 16.74 18.14 -2.81
CA ALA A 142 17.19 17.52 -1.57
C ALA A 142 18.66 17.81 -1.22
N ALA A 143 19.53 17.92 -2.23
CA ALA A 143 20.92 18.31 -2.02
C ALA A 143 21.04 19.72 -1.42
N GLU A 144 20.23 20.66 -1.89
CA GLU A 144 20.18 22.04 -1.38
C GLU A 144 19.55 22.11 0.01
N MET A 145 18.41 21.44 0.20
CA MET A 145 17.57 21.58 1.40
C MET A 145 18.04 20.71 2.57
N LEU A 146 18.58 19.52 2.30
CA LEU A 146 18.93 18.51 3.30
C LEU A 146 20.40 18.08 3.24
N SER A 147 21.17 18.56 2.27
CA SER A 147 22.52 18.07 1.98
C SER A 147 22.54 16.56 1.70
N ILE A 148 21.54 16.07 0.97
CA ILE A 148 21.37 14.66 0.60
C ILE A 148 21.32 14.55 -0.93
N ASP A 149 22.29 13.86 -1.51
CA ASP A 149 22.20 13.42 -2.91
C ASP A 149 21.37 12.13 -2.97
N PRO A 150 20.29 12.10 -3.77
CA PRO A 150 19.48 10.90 -3.91
C PRO A 150 20.34 9.73 -4.41
N PRO A 151 20.41 8.61 -3.67
CA PRO A 151 21.26 7.49 -4.03
C PRO A 151 20.72 6.77 -5.28
N ARG A 152 21.61 6.36 -6.17
CA ARG A 152 21.26 5.43 -7.23
C ARG A 152 21.35 4.00 -6.67
N ILE A 153 20.27 3.25 -6.84
CA ILE A 153 20.18 1.86 -6.41
C ILE A 153 20.27 0.95 -7.63
N ALA A 154 21.28 0.11 -7.66
CA ALA A 154 21.36 -0.97 -8.65
C ALA A 154 20.38 -2.09 -8.30
N ALA A 155 19.91 -2.80 -9.33
CA ALA A 155 19.22 -4.06 -9.10
C ALA A 155 20.18 -5.05 -8.41
N PRO A 156 19.65 -5.95 -7.56
CA PRO A 156 20.48 -7.00 -6.97
C PRO A 156 20.94 -7.99 -8.04
N ASP A 157 22.12 -8.58 -7.88
CA ASP A 157 22.64 -9.60 -8.78
C ASP A 157 21.81 -10.89 -8.78
N SER A 158 21.13 -11.16 -7.65
CA SER A 158 20.22 -12.27 -7.48
C SER A 158 19.10 -11.91 -6.51
N PHE A 159 17.96 -12.61 -6.65
CA PHE A 159 16.83 -12.49 -5.72
C PHE A 159 16.78 -13.71 -4.82
N ALA A 160 16.52 -13.50 -3.52
CA ALA A 160 16.24 -14.58 -2.59
C ALA A 160 14.89 -15.21 -2.95
N ILE A 161 14.89 -16.44 -3.46
CA ILE A 161 13.67 -17.19 -3.78
C ILE A 161 13.46 -18.20 -2.65
N ASP A 162 12.30 -18.15 -2.02
CA ASP A 162 11.88 -19.08 -0.98
C ASP A 162 10.44 -19.54 -1.25
N ASP A 163 10.31 -20.70 -1.85
CA ASP A 163 9.05 -21.34 -2.19
C ASP A 163 8.55 -22.29 -1.09
N GLY A 164 9.24 -22.37 0.05
CA GLY A 164 8.96 -23.31 1.14
C GLY A 164 7.59 -23.17 1.80
N MET A 165 6.86 -22.08 1.52
CA MET A 165 5.49 -21.88 1.97
C MET A 165 4.44 -22.08 0.88
N ILE A 166 4.85 -22.44 -0.33
CA ILE A 166 3.92 -22.74 -1.42
C ILE A 166 3.59 -24.21 -1.35
N GLU A 167 2.34 -24.51 -1.02
CA GLU A 167 1.81 -25.87 -1.10
C GLU A 167 1.49 -26.18 -2.56
N PRO A 168 2.13 -27.19 -3.17
CA PRO A 168 1.78 -27.59 -4.52
C PRO A 168 0.35 -28.18 -4.53
N PRO A 169 -0.34 -28.18 -5.67
CA PRO A 169 -1.61 -28.87 -5.79
C PRO A 169 -1.43 -30.35 -5.51
N ALA A 170 -2.45 -30.97 -4.92
CA ALA A 170 -2.44 -32.42 -4.70
C ALA A 170 -2.28 -33.18 -6.01
N PRO A 171 -1.66 -34.36 -6.00
CA PRO A 171 -1.65 -35.28 -7.14
C PRO A 171 -3.07 -35.50 -7.67
N ALA A 172 -3.22 -35.65 -9.00
CA ALA A 172 -4.54 -35.82 -9.63
C ALA A 172 -5.37 -36.96 -9.05
N GLU A 173 -4.71 -38.03 -8.64
CA GLU A 173 -5.32 -39.20 -8.02
C GLU A 173 -5.92 -38.93 -6.63
N ASP A 174 -5.42 -37.93 -5.93
CA ASP A 174 -5.88 -37.55 -4.60
C ASP A 174 -6.82 -36.33 -4.62
N ALA A 175 -6.82 -35.56 -5.69
CA ALA A 175 -7.58 -34.32 -5.80
C ALA A 175 -9.09 -34.51 -5.55
N GLU A 176 -9.67 -35.62 -6.04
CA GLU A 176 -11.08 -35.91 -5.87
C GLU A 176 -11.45 -36.28 -4.42
N ARG A 177 -10.47 -36.68 -3.60
CA ARG A 177 -10.67 -37.08 -2.21
C ARG A 177 -10.50 -35.95 -1.22
N ILE A 178 -9.99 -34.79 -1.69
CA ILE A 178 -9.76 -33.66 -0.83
C ILE A 178 -11.07 -32.99 -0.43
N GLU A 179 -11.36 -33.05 0.86
CA GLU A 179 -12.49 -32.34 1.44
C GLU A 179 -12.12 -30.86 1.65
N VAL A 180 -12.90 -29.95 1.05
CA VAL A 180 -12.72 -28.50 1.26
C VAL A 180 -13.37 -28.12 2.59
N PHE A 181 -12.54 -27.96 3.62
CA PHE A 181 -13.00 -27.46 4.91
C PHE A 181 -13.35 -25.97 4.81
N ARG A 182 -14.56 -25.61 5.28
CA ARG A 182 -15.03 -24.24 5.35
C ARG A 182 -15.42 -23.89 6.78
N GLY A 183 -14.97 -22.71 7.23
CA GLY A 183 -15.42 -22.18 8.52
C GLY A 183 -16.94 -21.94 8.51
N SER A 184 -17.55 -21.91 9.69
CA SER A 184 -19.01 -21.80 9.87
C SER A 184 -19.64 -20.56 9.25
N THR A 185 -18.85 -19.52 8.95
CA THR A 185 -19.29 -18.27 8.33
C THR A 185 -19.08 -18.22 6.82
N ILE A 186 -18.47 -19.27 6.23
CA ILE A 186 -18.16 -19.34 4.81
C ILE A 186 -19.16 -20.28 4.13
N VAL A 187 -20.04 -19.69 3.34
CA VAL A 187 -21.03 -20.45 2.57
C VAL A 187 -20.34 -21.05 1.33
N LYS A 188 -20.76 -22.25 0.94
CA LYS A 188 -20.31 -22.85 -0.33
C LYS A 188 -20.67 -21.92 -1.49
N PRO A 189 -19.73 -21.55 -2.36
CA PRO A 189 -20.05 -20.74 -3.53
C PRO A 189 -21.05 -21.49 -4.43
N PRO A 190 -21.92 -20.75 -5.14
CA PRO A 190 -22.82 -21.37 -6.10
C PRO A 190 -22.00 -22.08 -7.19
N ALA A 191 -22.45 -23.25 -7.62
CA ALA A 191 -21.87 -23.91 -8.78
C ALA A 191 -22.19 -23.09 -10.04
N GLY A 192 -21.15 -22.73 -10.80
CA GLY A 192 -21.34 -22.11 -12.10
C GLY A 192 -21.83 -23.13 -13.14
N GLU A 193 -22.61 -22.69 -14.09
CA GLU A 193 -22.94 -23.47 -15.28
C GLU A 193 -21.80 -23.36 -16.31
N VAL A 194 -21.74 -24.36 -17.19
CA VAL A 194 -20.81 -24.30 -18.32
C VAL A 194 -21.13 -23.07 -19.16
N LEU A 195 -20.14 -22.25 -19.47
CA LEU A 195 -20.32 -21.05 -20.26
C LEU A 195 -20.85 -21.43 -21.66
N PRO A 196 -22.03 -20.97 -22.08
CA PRO A 196 -22.57 -21.28 -23.41
C PRO A 196 -21.78 -20.54 -24.49
N GLU A 197 -21.83 -21.05 -25.74
CA GLU A 197 -21.16 -20.41 -26.87
C GLU A 197 -21.73 -18.99 -27.17
N THR A 198 -22.98 -18.75 -26.82
CA THR A 198 -23.65 -17.46 -27.02
C THR A 198 -24.36 -17.05 -25.74
N LEU A 199 -24.14 -15.82 -25.30
CA LEU A 199 -24.86 -15.18 -24.21
C LEU A 199 -25.85 -14.16 -24.76
N SER A 200 -27.10 -14.22 -24.29
CA SER A 200 -28.14 -13.24 -24.56
C SER A 200 -28.62 -12.63 -23.26
N GLY A 201 -28.86 -11.33 -23.25
CA GLY A 201 -29.36 -10.65 -22.07
C GLY A 201 -29.72 -9.21 -22.36
N GLU A 202 -30.39 -8.57 -21.41
CA GLU A 202 -30.67 -7.15 -21.43
C GLU A 202 -29.62 -6.38 -20.66
N VAL A 203 -29.31 -5.16 -21.11
CA VAL A 203 -28.41 -4.28 -20.40
C VAL A 203 -29.14 -3.68 -19.20
N ALA A 204 -28.82 -4.17 -17.99
CA ALA A 204 -29.45 -3.70 -16.77
C ALA A 204 -28.92 -2.33 -16.32
N ILE A 205 -27.64 -2.05 -16.58
CA ILE A 205 -26.98 -0.79 -16.22
C ILE A 205 -25.89 -0.46 -17.23
N GLN A 206 -25.80 0.79 -17.59
CA GLN A 206 -24.70 1.34 -18.39
C GLN A 206 -23.94 2.34 -17.53
N VAL A 207 -22.63 2.18 -17.41
CA VAL A 207 -21.73 3.07 -16.67
C VAL A 207 -20.76 3.74 -17.63
N SER A 208 -20.20 4.88 -17.22
CA SER A 208 -19.17 5.57 -17.99
C SER A 208 -17.80 4.89 -17.84
N ASP A 209 -16.79 5.45 -18.52
CA ASP A 209 -15.42 4.95 -18.47
C ASP A 209 -14.80 5.01 -17.07
N LYS A 210 -13.72 4.24 -16.87
CA LYS A 210 -12.89 4.24 -15.67
C LYS A 210 -13.61 3.83 -14.38
N ILE A 211 -14.64 3.01 -14.47
CA ILE A 211 -15.27 2.40 -13.28
C ILE A 211 -14.30 1.42 -12.63
N THR A 212 -14.08 1.60 -11.33
CA THR A 212 -13.19 0.78 -10.51
C THR A 212 -14.00 0.03 -9.45
N THR A 213 -13.36 -0.94 -8.80
CA THR A 213 -13.94 -1.65 -7.65
C THR A 213 -14.41 -0.72 -6.54
N ASP A 214 -13.77 0.44 -6.36
CA ASP A 214 -14.16 1.42 -5.36
C ASP A 214 -15.52 2.09 -5.65
N HIS A 215 -15.98 2.10 -6.90
CA HIS A 215 -17.33 2.56 -7.27
C HIS A 215 -18.39 1.51 -6.89
N ILE A 216 -18.02 0.23 -6.88
CA ILE A 216 -18.92 -0.88 -6.56
C ILE A 216 -18.91 -1.16 -5.06
N MET A 217 -17.72 -1.23 -4.48
CA MET A 217 -17.50 -1.52 -3.06
C MET A 217 -16.33 -0.67 -2.56
N PRO A 218 -16.58 0.56 -2.09
CA PRO A 218 -15.53 1.44 -1.60
C PRO A 218 -14.86 0.86 -0.37
N ALA A 219 -13.52 0.88 -0.36
CA ALA A 219 -12.70 0.54 0.80
C ALA A 219 -12.49 1.77 1.70
N GLY A 220 -11.90 1.56 2.87
CA GLY A 220 -11.62 2.61 3.85
C GLY A 220 -12.49 2.51 5.09
N GLY A 221 -12.86 3.63 5.71
CA GLY A 221 -13.63 3.68 6.95
C GLY A 221 -15.04 3.05 6.91
N LEU A 222 -15.49 2.61 5.74
CA LEU A 222 -16.75 1.88 5.56
C LEU A 222 -16.58 0.35 5.64
N LEU A 223 -15.39 -0.17 5.85
CA LEU A 223 -15.12 -1.61 5.99
C LEU A 223 -15.53 -2.19 7.35
N ASP A 224 -16.35 -1.52 8.12
CA ASP A 224 -16.99 -2.13 9.28
C ASP A 224 -17.95 -3.23 8.81
N ARG A 225 -17.88 -4.42 9.45
CA ARG A 225 -18.74 -5.58 9.15
C ARG A 225 -20.24 -5.26 9.18
N LYS A 226 -20.65 -4.28 9.95
CA LYS A 226 -22.05 -3.84 10.03
C LYS A 226 -22.42 -2.94 8.85
N SER A 227 -21.53 -2.05 8.43
CA SER A 227 -21.77 -1.16 7.29
C SER A 227 -21.74 -1.90 5.95
N THR A 228 -20.93 -2.95 5.81
CA THR A 228 -20.91 -3.79 4.62
C THR A 228 -22.23 -4.52 4.39
N ARG A 229 -22.91 -4.96 5.46
CA ARG A 229 -24.25 -5.57 5.36
C ARG A 229 -25.34 -4.55 5.04
N LEU A 230 -25.23 -3.32 5.49
CA LEU A 230 -26.20 -2.26 5.21
C LEU A 230 -26.05 -1.71 3.79
N ASN A 231 -24.83 -1.61 3.27
CA ASN A 231 -24.59 -1.15 1.90
C ASN A 231 -25.02 -2.16 0.82
N SER A 232 -24.89 -3.46 1.08
CA SER A 232 -25.38 -4.47 0.13
C SER A 232 -26.91 -4.52 0.02
N SER A 233 -27.65 -3.97 0.99
CA SER A 233 -29.11 -3.87 0.97
C SER A 233 -29.63 -2.56 0.33
N HIS A 234 -28.78 -1.59 0.06
CA HIS A 234 -29.18 -0.32 -0.56
C HIS A 234 -28.92 -0.27 -2.09
N TYR A 235 -28.30 -1.30 -2.66
CA TYR A 235 -28.04 -1.41 -4.10
C TYR A 235 -28.81 -2.58 -4.75
N SER A 236 -29.82 -3.13 -4.09
CA SER A 236 -30.79 -4.10 -4.65
C SER A 236 -32.09 -3.43 -5.04
#